data_8cda60ba05b70a704894aa665d7ddcad
#
_entry.id   8cda60ba05b70a704894aa665d7ddcad
#
_cell.length_a   1.000
_cell.length_b   1.000
_cell.length_c   1.000
_cell.angle_alpha   90.00
_cell.angle_beta   90.00
_cell.angle_gamma   90.00
#
_symmetry.space_group_name_H-M   'P 1'
#
loop_
_entity.id
_entity.type
_entity.pdbx_description
1 polymer ?
#
loop_
_entity_poly.entity_id
_entity_poly.type
_entity_poly.pdbx_seq_one_letter_code
_entity_poly.pdbx_strand_id
1 'polypeptide(L)'
;MPSATSAVDVRVRHAEHVMGTVVSFDVPGSACHDGSLEAAIRWLHWVDRVFSPYRADSDVSLLARAEVTVDACAPEMAEVLAACAVVRDLSGGYFTAAPGGQFDPSGYVKGWAVERAAALLAGAG
;
A
#
# COMPACT_ATOMS: atom_id res chain seq x y z
N MET A 1 -35.23 16.39 -3.96
CA MET A 1 -34.65 16.30 -3.64
C MET A 1 -33.65 16.41 -3.48
N PRO A 2 -33.60 16.63 -3.58
CA PRO A 2 -32.68 16.51 -3.53
C PRO A 2 -31.99 16.84 -2.77
N SER A 3 -32.21 17.22 -2.41
CA SER A 3 -31.43 17.59 -1.75
C SER A 3 -30.87 16.89 -0.81
N ALA A 4 -31.42 16.18 -0.52
CA ALA A 4 -30.82 15.15 0.22
C ALA A 4 -29.43 14.92 -0.18
N THR A 5 -29.20 15.17 -1.36
CA THR A 5 -27.91 14.96 -1.94
C THR A 5 -26.80 15.63 -1.22
N SER A 6 -26.98 16.86 -0.84
CA SER A 6 -25.91 17.57 -0.18
C SER A 6 -25.63 17.00 1.21
N ALA A 7 -26.67 16.44 1.82
CA ALA A 7 -26.49 15.85 3.14
C ALA A 7 -25.59 14.64 3.07
N VAL A 8 -25.54 14.00 1.92
CA VAL A 8 -24.75 12.80 1.77
C VAL A 8 -23.29 13.08 1.65
N ASP A 9 -22.91 14.31 1.42
CA ASP A 9 -21.53 14.69 1.26
C ASP A 9 -20.83 14.94 2.59
N VAL A 10 -21.37 14.37 3.66
CA VAL A 10 -20.66 14.39 4.93
C VAL A 10 -19.32 13.70 4.76
N ARG A 11 -18.26 14.40 5.13
CA ARG A 11 -16.91 13.86 5.04
C ARG A 11 -16.62 13.03 6.27
N VAL A 12 -15.93 11.94 6.05
CA VAL A 12 -15.42 11.09 7.13
C VAL A 12 -13.91 11.15 7.11
N ARG A 13 -13.32 11.43 8.25
CA ARG A 13 -11.88 11.42 8.42
C ARG A 13 -11.51 10.23 9.27
N HIS A 14 -10.51 9.50 8.83
CA HIS A 14 -10.02 8.33 9.52
C HIS A 14 -8.51 8.30 9.44
N ALA A 15 -7.85 7.91 10.50
CA ALA A 15 -6.40 7.72 10.53
C ALA A 15 -6.13 6.27 10.89
N GLU A 16 -5.31 5.62 10.06
CA GLU A 16 -4.96 4.23 10.26
C GLU A 16 -3.46 4.10 10.49
N HIS A 17 -3.09 3.45 11.59
CA HIS A 17 -1.68 3.15 11.89
C HIS A 17 -1.31 1.86 11.18
N VAL A 18 -0.47 1.97 10.17
CA VAL A 18 -0.07 0.82 9.35
C VAL A 18 1.26 1.14 8.66
N MET A 19 2.05 0.14 8.39
CA MET A 19 3.34 0.28 7.70
C MET A 19 4.31 1.23 8.43
N GLY A 20 4.24 1.25 9.75
CA GLY A 20 5.11 2.12 10.56
C GLY A 20 4.80 3.61 10.42
N THR A 21 3.62 3.96 9.94
CA THR A 21 3.23 5.34 9.74
C THR A 21 1.72 5.50 9.98
N VAL A 22 1.21 6.68 9.74
CA VAL A 22 -0.22 6.96 9.80
C VAL A 22 -0.68 7.32 8.40
N VAL A 23 -1.70 6.59 7.90
CA VAL A 23 -2.34 6.92 6.64
C VAL A 23 -3.67 7.59 6.98
N SER A 24 -3.86 8.80 6.49
CA SER A 24 -5.06 9.57 6.76
C SER A 24 -6.01 9.50 5.57
N PHE A 25 -7.27 9.26 5.88
CA PHE A 25 -8.34 9.22 4.89
C PHE A 25 -9.28 10.40 5.12
N ASP A 26 -9.68 11.05 4.05
CA ASP A 26 -10.73 12.05 4.05
C ASP A 26 -11.64 11.70 2.89
N VAL A 27 -12.75 11.04 3.18
CA VAL A 27 -13.59 10.41 2.18
C VAL A 27 -15.05 10.82 2.38
N PRO A 28 -15.88 10.75 1.32
CA PRO A 28 -17.31 10.96 1.49
C PRO A 28 -17.92 9.84 2.33
N GLY A 29 -18.99 10.16 3.03
CA GLY A 29 -19.69 9.18 3.87
C GLY A 29 -20.13 7.93 3.12
N SER A 30 -20.40 8.05 1.82
CA SER A 30 -20.76 6.90 0.98
C SER A 30 -19.68 5.83 0.97
N ALA A 31 -18.42 6.19 1.11
CA ALA A 31 -17.32 5.22 1.14
C ALA A 31 -17.37 4.32 2.38
N CYS A 32 -18.00 4.79 3.46
CA CYS A 32 -18.21 3.96 4.65
C CYS A 32 -19.36 2.97 4.44
N HIS A 33 -20.37 3.39 3.70
CA HIS A 33 -21.58 2.58 3.50
C HIS A 33 -21.37 1.49 2.45
N ASP A 34 -20.59 1.75 1.43
CA ASP A 34 -20.36 0.80 0.35
C ASP A 34 -19.18 -0.15 0.63
N GLY A 35 -18.49 0.01 1.75
CA GLY A 35 -17.39 -0.85 2.14
C GLY A 35 -16.05 -0.52 1.50
N SER A 36 -15.97 0.53 0.70
CA SER A 36 -14.71 0.84 0.02
C SER A 36 -13.63 1.34 0.98
N LEU A 37 -13.99 2.13 1.99
CA LEU A 37 -13.03 2.55 2.99
C LEU A 37 -12.47 1.34 3.76
N GLU A 38 -13.33 0.43 4.16
CA GLU A 38 -12.91 -0.77 4.86
C GLU A 38 -12.00 -1.63 3.98
N ALA A 39 -12.32 -1.76 2.70
CA ALA A 39 -11.50 -2.50 1.76
C ALA A 39 -10.11 -1.86 1.61
N ALA A 40 -10.04 -0.54 1.54
CA ALA A 40 -8.77 0.17 1.46
C ALA A 40 -7.93 -0.05 2.71
N ILE A 41 -8.54 -0.03 3.88
CA ILE A 41 -7.86 -0.28 5.15
C ILE A 41 -7.32 -1.71 5.19
N ARG A 42 -8.15 -2.69 4.81
CA ARG A 42 -7.71 -4.10 4.77
C ARG A 42 -6.55 -4.29 3.80
N TRP A 43 -6.59 -3.62 2.67
CA TRP A 43 -5.50 -3.65 1.70
C TRP A 43 -4.19 -3.16 2.31
N LEU A 44 -4.21 -2.03 3.03
CA LEU A 44 -3.01 -1.49 3.65
C LEU A 44 -2.43 -2.44 4.70
N HIS A 45 -3.28 -3.09 5.49
CA HIS A 45 -2.80 -4.07 6.48
C HIS A 45 -2.24 -5.32 5.81
N TRP A 46 -2.82 -5.74 4.69
CA TRP A 46 -2.27 -6.85 3.92
C TRP A 46 -0.88 -6.50 3.37
N VAL A 47 -0.73 -5.30 2.83
CA VAL A 47 0.59 -4.83 2.34
C VAL A 47 1.60 -4.83 3.48
N ASP A 48 1.20 -4.40 4.66
CA ASP A 48 2.08 -4.40 5.82
C ASP A 48 2.55 -5.81 6.18
N ARG A 49 1.65 -6.78 6.14
CA ARG A 49 2.03 -8.17 6.44
C ARG A 49 3.03 -8.74 5.44
N VAL A 50 2.89 -8.39 4.18
CA VAL A 50 3.72 -8.95 3.10
C VAL A 50 5.04 -8.20 2.96
N PHE A 51 5.01 -6.89 3.09
CA PHE A 51 6.13 -6.03 2.71
C PHE A 51 6.84 -5.36 3.88
N SER A 52 6.45 -5.59 5.13
CA SER A 52 7.08 -4.93 6.26
C SER A 52 8.47 -5.50 6.54
N PRO A 53 9.53 -4.68 6.49
CA PRO A 53 10.86 -5.16 6.86
C PRO A 53 11.02 -5.40 8.35
N TYR A 54 10.07 -4.94 9.17
CA TYR A 54 10.11 -5.08 10.62
C TYR A 54 9.43 -6.35 11.12
N ARG A 55 8.68 -7.05 10.25
CA ARG A 55 8.07 -8.33 10.61
C ARG A 55 8.96 -9.46 10.12
N ALA A 56 9.38 -10.32 11.04
CA ALA A 56 10.27 -11.43 10.69
C ALA A 56 9.63 -12.41 9.71
N ASP A 57 8.31 -12.51 9.71
CA ASP A 57 7.55 -13.45 8.89
C ASP A 57 6.98 -12.85 7.60
N SER A 58 7.29 -11.58 7.31
CA SER A 58 6.83 -10.97 6.06
C SER A 58 7.57 -11.58 4.87
N ASP A 59 6.93 -11.54 3.69
CA ASP A 59 7.58 -12.01 2.47
C ASP A 59 8.88 -11.27 2.21
N VAL A 60 8.90 -9.96 2.43
CA VAL A 60 10.10 -9.14 2.27
C VAL A 60 11.23 -9.63 3.17
N SER A 61 10.93 -9.91 4.43
CA SER A 61 11.95 -10.38 5.38
C SER A 61 12.46 -11.78 5.03
N LEU A 62 11.54 -12.67 4.65
CA LEU A 62 11.92 -14.02 4.23
C LEU A 62 12.76 -13.98 2.95
N LEU A 63 12.40 -13.13 2.02
CA LEU A 63 13.14 -12.96 0.77
C LEU A 63 14.53 -12.35 1.04
N ALA A 64 14.60 -11.37 1.94
CA ALA A 64 15.87 -10.73 2.31
C ALA A 64 16.84 -11.72 2.95
N ARG A 65 16.33 -12.70 3.68
CA ARG A 65 17.16 -13.76 4.30
C ARG A 65 17.37 -14.95 3.37
N ALA A 66 16.90 -14.87 2.13
CA ALA A 66 16.99 -15.95 1.15
C ALA A 66 16.30 -17.25 1.60
N GLU A 67 15.28 -17.13 2.45
CA GLU A 67 14.51 -18.28 2.93
C GLU A 67 13.40 -18.67 1.96
N VAL A 68 13.02 -17.77 1.06
CA VAL A 68 12.04 -18.03 0.03
C VAL A 68 12.51 -17.41 -1.29
N THR A 69 11.92 -17.84 -2.39
CA THR A 69 12.14 -17.21 -3.69
C THR A 69 10.97 -16.28 -4.01
N VAL A 70 11.12 -15.44 -5.03
CA VAL A 70 10.05 -14.54 -5.46
C VAL A 70 8.78 -15.32 -5.82
N ASP A 71 8.94 -16.49 -6.42
CA ASP A 71 7.79 -17.33 -6.80
C ASP A 71 6.99 -17.83 -5.59
N ALA A 72 7.61 -17.91 -4.44
CA ALA A 72 6.93 -18.34 -3.22
C ALA A 72 6.28 -17.17 -2.48
N CYS A 73 6.53 -15.95 -2.91
CA CYS A 73 5.91 -14.75 -2.33
C CYS A 73 4.54 -14.48 -2.93
N ALA A 74 3.81 -13.53 -2.34
CA ALA A 74 2.58 -13.04 -2.94
C ALA A 74 2.86 -12.53 -4.36
N PRO A 75 1.91 -12.69 -5.31
CA PRO A 75 2.13 -12.28 -6.70
C PRO A 75 2.53 -10.82 -6.86
N GLU A 76 2.07 -9.97 -5.97
CA GLU A 76 2.41 -8.54 -5.99
C GLU A 76 3.89 -8.27 -5.74
N MET A 77 4.61 -9.23 -5.18
CA MET A 77 6.06 -9.06 -4.98
C MET A 77 6.78 -8.87 -6.31
N ALA A 78 6.47 -9.68 -7.32
CA ALA A 78 7.10 -9.54 -8.64
C ALA A 78 6.76 -8.19 -9.28
N GLU A 79 5.52 -7.74 -9.12
CA GLU A 79 5.08 -6.44 -9.62
C GLU A 79 5.90 -5.30 -8.99
N VAL A 80 6.03 -5.33 -7.67
CA VAL A 80 6.78 -4.30 -6.93
C VAL A 80 8.25 -4.31 -7.31
N LEU A 81 8.85 -5.49 -7.42
CA LEU A 81 10.26 -5.59 -7.77
C LEU A 81 10.53 -5.07 -9.18
N ALA A 82 9.64 -5.38 -10.12
CA ALA A 82 9.78 -4.87 -11.49
C ALA A 82 9.68 -3.35 -11.51
N ALA A 83 8.74 -2.77 -10.77
CA ALA A 83 8.58 -1.33 -10.68
C ALA A 83 9.79 -0.67 -10.02
N CYS A 84 10.33 -1.28 -8.99
CA CYS A 84 11.55 -0.78 -8.32
C CYS A 84 12.72 -0.74 -9.29
N ALA A 85 12.87 -1.75 -10.14
CA ALA A 85 13.93 -1.78 -11.12
C ALA A 85 13.80 -0.63 -12.13
N VAL A 86 12.58 -0.34 -12.57
CA VAL A 86 12.32 0.77 -13.49
C VAL A 86 12.67 2.10 -12.83
N VAL A 87 12.23 2.32 -11.60
CA VAL A 87 12.52 3.57 -10.89
C VAL A 87 14.03 3.73 -10.64
N ARG A 88 14.71 2.64 -10.33
CA ARG A 88 16.16 2.68 -10.17
C ARG A 88 16.83 3.14 -11.46
N ASP A 89 16.44 2.60 -12.58
CA ASP A 89 17.03 2.96 -13.88
C ASP A 89 16.71 4.40 -14.25
N LEU A 90 15.45 4.83 -14.07
CA LEU A 90 15.04 6.19 -14.39
C LEU A 90 15.72 7.23 -13.50
N SER A 91 16.04 6.88 -12.27
CA SER A 91 16.69 7.79 -11.32
C SER A 91 18.21 7.76 -11.41
N GLY A 92 18.77 6.96 -12.33
CA GLY A 92 20.23 6.80 -12.42
C GLY A 92 20.83 6.13 -11.20
N GLY A 93 20.05 5.28 -10.52
CA GLY A 93 20.52 4.60 -9.32
C GLY A 93 20.28 5.38 -8.02
N TYR A 94 19.72 6.57 -8.09
CA TYR A 94 19.43 7.36 -6.89
C TYR A 94 18.43 6.64 -5.99
N PHE A 95 17.40 6.05 -6.58
CA PHE A 95 16.48 5.17 -5.87
C PHE A 95 16.97 3.72 -5.99
N THR A 96 16.89 2.96 -4.91
CA THR A 96 17.19 1.53 -4.93
C THR A 96 16.27 0.78 -3.96
N ALA A 97 15.93 -0.46 -4.31
CA ALA A 97 15.22 -1.37 -3.42
C ALA A 97 16.17 -2.07 -2.43
N ALA A 98 17.46 -1.76 -2.48
CA ALA A 98 18.44 -2.36 -1.59
C ALA A 98 19.37 -1.28 -1.01
N PRO A 99 18.84 -0.31 -0.25
CA PRO A 99 19.66 0.73 0.34
C PRO A 99 20.67 0.11 1.30
N GLY A 100 21.94 0.54 1.16
CA GLY A 100 23.00 -0.02 1.98
C GLY A 100 23.28 -1.49 1.70
N GLY A 101 22.80 -2.02 0.58
CA GLY A 101 23.01 -3.42 0.21
C GLY A 101 21.99 -4.39 0.80
N GLN A 102 21.07 -3.90 1.64
CA GLN A 102 20.04 -4.74 2.22
C GLN A 102 18.73 -4.56 1.48
N PHE A 103 18.05 -5.66 1.14
CA PHE A 103 16.80 -5.61 0.42
C PHE A 103 15.72 -4.99 1.30
N ASP A 104 15.23 -3.83 0.89
CA ASP A 104 14.16 -3.11 1.55
C ASP A 104 13.46 -2.20 0.54
N PRO A 105 12.35 -2.64 -0.06
CA PRO A 105 11.64 -1.85 -1.05
C PRO A 105 10.67 -0.83 -0.45
N SER A 106 10.71 -0.57 0.87
CA SER A 106 9.70 0.26 1.54
C SER A 106 9.61 1.66 0.94
N GLY A 107 10.69 2.19 0.37
CA GLY A 107 10.64 3.49 -0.28
C GLY A 107 9.66 3.55 -1.44
N TYR A 108 9.43 2.44 -2.12
CA TYR A 108 8.45 2.34 -3.19
C TYR A 108 7.10 1.87 -2.67
N VAL A 109 7.10 0.91 -1.77
CA VAL A 109 5.89 0.19 -1.36
C VAL A 109 4.84 1.11 -0.74
N LYS A 110 5.26 2.06 0.08
CA LYS A 110 4.31 2.96 0.76
C LYS A 110 3.48 3.76 -0.24
N GLY A 111 4.14 4.38 -1.22
CA GLY A 111 3.45 5.13 -2.25
C GLY A 111 2.55 4.26 -3.12
N TRP A 112 3.07 3.11 -3.52
CA TRP A 112 2.32 2.13 -4.31
C TRP A 112 1.06 1.66 -3.56
N ALA A 113 1.19 1.37 -2.26
CA ALA A 113 0.07 0.89 -1.46
C ALA A 113 -1.01 1.97 -1.29
N VAL A 114 -0.59 3.21 -1.04
CA VAL A 114 -1.52 4.32 -0.87
C VAL A 114 -2.23 4.64 -2.19
N GLU A 115 -1.52 4.59 -3.31
CA GLU A 115 -2.12 4.81 -4.62
C GLU A 115 -3.19 3.77 -4.93
N ARG A 116 -2.92 2.49 -4.61
CA ARG A 116 -3.91 1.44 -4.83
C ARG A 116 -5.09 1.56 -3.87
N ALA A 117 -4.86 1.97 -2.63
CA ALA A 117 -5.94 2.26 -1.69
C ALA A 117 -6.86 3.37 -2.22
N ALA A 118 -6.26 4.43 -2.77
CA ALA A 118 -7.01 5.52 -3.38
C ALA A 118 -7.83 5.02 -4.58
N ALA A 119 -7.27 4.13 -5.38
CA ALA A 119 -7.99 3.54 -6.53
C ALA A 119 -9.18 2.70 -6.07
N LEU A 120 -9.06 1.96 -4.97
CA LEU A 120 -10.18 1.21 -4.40
C LEU A 120 -11.31 2.14 -3.98
N LEU A 121 -10.96 3.27 -3.39
CA LEU A 121 -11.96 4.27 -3.00
C LEU A 121 -12.63 4.91 -4.21
N ALA A 122 -11.86 5.25 -5.23
CA ALA A 122 -12.38 5.87 -6.44
C ALA A 122 -13.22 4.90 -7.25
N GLY A 123 -12.81 3.63 -7.31
CA GLY A 123 -13.52 2.62 -8.08
C GLY A 123 -14.87 2.25 -7.50
N ALA A 124 -15.07 2.50 -6.21
CA ALA A 124 -16.34 2.23 -5.54
C ALA A 124 -17.35 3.36 -5.75
N GLY A 125 -16.84 4.52 -6.10
CA GLY A 125 -17.70 5.69 -6.34
C GLY A 125 -18.30 5.72 -7.76
#